data_0dc9126849c997dba8ac093e163c9e29
#
_entry.id   0dc9126849c997dba8ac093e163c9e29
#
_cell.length_a   1.000
_cell.length_b   1.000
_cell.length_c   1.000
_cell.angle_alpha   90.00
_cell.angle_beta   90.00
_cell.angle_gamma   90.00
#
_symmetry.space_group_name_H-M   'P 1'
#
loop_
_entity.id
_entity.type
_entity.pdbx_description
1 polymer ?
#
loop_
_entity_poly.entity_id
_entity_poly.type
_entity_poly.pdbx_seq_one_letter_code
_entity_poly.pdbx_strand_id
1 'polypeptide(L)'
;SVNVSVQVGGGIRDLYSVRRLLDLGVTRAMLGTVAVQDPELVSRVCIEFGSDAVMVSVDARDGFVSVSGWTSNSKLPASQLVETMREAGVQTFQYTDISRDGTLTEPNYSAIIEMVAQTDGHLIAAGGISELGQLLRLAELGASGAVVGTAIYTGDIDLAEAVDALSQVGG
;
A
#
# COMPACT_ATOMS: atom_id res chain seq x y z
N SER A 1 1.20 9.83 -23.19
CA SER A 1 1.25 10.24 -21.78
C SER A 1 -0.15 10.19 -21.19
N VAL A 2 -0.27 9.73 -19.97
CA VAL A 2 -1.54 9.70 -19.22
C VAL A 2 -1.47 10.74 -18.10
N ASN A 3 -2.60 11.37 -17.77
CA ASN A 3 -2.67 12.35 -16.68
C ASN A 3 -3.24 11.65 -15.42
N VAL A 4 -2.46 10.74 -14.84
CA VAL A 4 -2.80 10.01 -13.61
C VAL A 4 -1.63 10.08 -12.63
N SER A 5 -1.94 10.03 -11.34
CA SER A 5 -0.92 9.90 -10.30
C SER A 5 -0.23 8.54 -10.40
N VAL A 6 1.10 8.55 -10.32
CA VAL A 6 1.92 7.34 -10.42
C VAL A 6 2.63 7.09 -9.10
N GLN A 7 2.54 5.86 -8.60
CA GLN A 7 3.27 5.39 -7.44
C GLN A 7 4.26 4.32 -7.87
N VAL A 8 5.50 4.40 -7.39
CA VAL A 8 6.57 3.48 -7.80
C VAL A 8 7.28 2.93 -6.57
N GLY A 9 7.42 1.60 -6.54
CA GLY A 9 8.14 0.87 -5.52
C GLY A 9 9.09 -0.16 -6.12
N GLY A 10 9.97 -0.67 -5.27
CA GLY A 10 10.93 -1.71 -5.61
C GLY A 10 12.37 -1.18 -5.73
N GLY A 11 13.27 -1.76 -4.94
CA GLY A 11 14.71 -1.46 -4.99
C GLY A 11 15.14 -0.08 -4.49
N ILE A 12 14.27 0.72 -3.90
CA ILE A 12 14.59 2.03 -3.34
C ILE A 12 15.35 1.82 -2.02
N ARG A 13 16.58 2.37 -1.91
CA ARG A 13 17.47 2.13 -0.78
C ARG A 13 18.12 3.40 -0.23
N ASP A 14 17.93 4.54 -0.88
CA ASP A 14 18.57 5.81 -0.50
C ASP A 14 17.74 7.03 -0.96
N LEU A 15 18.06 8.20 -0.41
CA LEU A 15 17.43 9.47 -0.75
C LEU A 15 17.59 9.85 -2.23
N TYR A 16 18.73 9.50 -2.83
CA TYR A 16 18.99 9.82 -4.23
C TYR A 16 17.98 9.10 -5.17
N SER A 17 17.70 7.82 -4.88
CA SER A 17 16.71 7.03 -5.63
C SER A 17 15.31 7.63 -5.50
N VAL A 18 14.91 8.07 -4.31
CA VAL A 18 13.62 8.76 -4.09
C VAL A 18 13.56 10.05 -4.91
N ARG A 19 14.58 10.91 -4.78
CA ARG A 19 14.64 12.19 -5.52
C ARG A 19 14.49 11.95 -7.02
N ARG A 20 15.24 11.00 -7.58
CA ARG A 20 15.16 10.69 -9.01
C ARG A 20 13.74 10.29 -9.48
N LEU A 21 13.03 9.52 -8.67
CA LEU A 21 11.65 9.15 -9.00
C LEU A 21 10.72 10.36 -8.99
N LEU A 22 10.84 11.21 -7.97
CA LEU A 22 10.03 12.43 -7.87
C LEU A 22 10.36 13.43 -9.00
N ASP A 23 11.62 13.58 -9.36
CA ASP A 23 12.05 14.43 -10.49
C ASP A 23 11.51 13.93 -11.84
N LEU A 24 11.23 12.63 -11.98
CA LEU A 24 10.57 12.04 -13.16
C LEU A 24 9.04 12.21 -13.15
N GLY A 25 8.47 12.85 -12.11
CA GLY A 25 7.03 13.09 -11.99
C GLY A 25 6.26 11.96 -11.30
N VAL A 26 6.95 11.03 -10.62
CA VAL A 26 6.29 10.06 -9.73
C VAL A 26 5.65 10.81 -8.57
N THR A 27 4.38 10.54 -8.31
CA THR A 27 3.64 11.22 -7.24
C THR A 27 4.09 10.73 -5.86
N ARG A 28 4.39 9.43 -5.74
CA ARG A 28 4.71 8.81 -4.45
C ARG A 28 5.72 7.67 -4.61
N ALA A 29 6.82 7.74 -3.85
CA ALA A 29 7.77 6.64 -3.74
C ALA A 29 7.29 5.63 -2.69
N MET A 30 7.24 4.35 -3.05
CA MET A 30 6.82 3.27 -2.17
C MET A 30 8.04 2.57 -1.56
N LEU A 31 8.15 2.62 -0.24
CA LEU A 31 9.25 2.04 0.54
C LEU A 31 8.77 0.76 1.23
N GLY A 32 9.37 -0.37 0.89
CA GLY A 32 9.07 -1.68 1.50
C GLY A 32 10.20 -2.13 2.43
N THR A 33 11.07 -3.00 1.93
CA THR A 33 12.19 -3.59 2.71
C THR A 33 13.01 -2.56 3.48
N VAL A 34 13.26 -1.39 2.88
CA VAL A 34 14.04 -0.33 3.53
C VAL A 34 13.35 0.25 4.76
N ALA A 35 12.02 0.26 4.82
CA ALA A 35 11.29 0.69 6.00
C ALA A 35 11.56 -0.18 7.24
N VAL A 36 11.88 -1.46 7.01
CA VAL A 36 12.27 -2.39 8.07
C VAL A 36 13.76 -2.26 8.41
N GLN A 37 14.62 -2.06 7.40
CA GLN A 37 16.06 -2.09 7.54
C GLN A 37 16.69 -0.76 8.01
N ASP A 38 16.11 0.36 7.58
CA ASP A 38 16.59 1.72 7.88
C ASP A 38 15.38 2.68 8.07
N PRO A 39 14.70 2.62 9.23
CA PRO A 39 13.61 3.54 9.56
C PRO A 39 14.02 5.01 9.52
N GLU A 40 15.27 5.33 9.82
CA GLU A 40 15.80 6.69 9.80
C GLU A 40 15.83 7.25 8.37
N LEU A 41 16.09 6.41 7.37
CA LEU A 41 15.99 6.83 5.96
C LEU A 41 14.56 7.28 5.65
N VAL A 42 13.54 6.53 6.10
CA VAL A 42 12.13 6.90 5.87
C VAL A 42 11.81 8.25 6.50
N SER A 43 12.24 8.47 7.73
CA SER A 43 12.07 9.78 8.40
C SER A 43 12.74 10.92 7.61
N ARG A 44 13.97 10.71 7.13
CA ARG A 44 14.66 11.71 6.28
C ARG A 44 13.93 11.98 4.98
N VAL A 45 13.36 10.94 4.35
CA VAL A 45 12.55 11.10 3.13
C VAL A 45 11.31 11.95 3.42
N CYS A 46 10.59 11.67 4.52
CA CYS A 46 9.43 12.46 4.94
C CYS A 46 9.79 13.93 5.21
N ILE A 47 10.93 14.18 5.88
CA ILE A 47 11.40 15.55 6.18
C ILE A 47 11.77 16.30 4.89
N GLU A 48 12.46 15.65 3.95
CA GLU A 48 13.01 16.29 2.76
C GLU A 48 11.97 16.51 1.67
N PHE A 49 11.07 15.55 1.45
CA PHE A 49 10.12 15.56 0.33
C PHE A 49 8.65 15.71 0.75
N GLY A 50 8.37 15.65 2.05
CA GLY A 50 7.01 15.64 2.58
C GLY A 50 6.39 14.25 2.66
N SER A 51 5.44 14.08 3.58
CA SER A 51 4.72 12.82 3.81
C SER A 51 3.90 12.37 2.59
N ASP A 52 3.42 13.31 1.78
CA ASP A 52 2.62 13.01 0.58
C ASP A 52 3.45 12.35 -0.54
N ALA A 53 4.77 12.54 -0.52
CA ALA A 53 5.68 11.93 -1.50
C ALA A 53 6.08 10.48 -1.15
N VAL A 54 5.60 9.96 -0.01
CA VAL A 54 6.01 8.67 0.54
C VAL A 54 4.82 7.78 0.84
N MET A 55 4.97 6.51 0.56
CA MET A 55 4.11 5.45 1.02
C MET A 55 4.95 4.28 1.53
N VAL A 56 4.56 3.64 2.61
CA VAL A 56 5.20 2.41 3.09
C VAL A 56 4.36 1.19 2.69
N SER A 57 5.01 0.22 2.01
CA SER A 57 4.43 -1.08 1.72
C SER A 57 4.67 -2.03 2.89
N VAL A 58 3.58 -2.50 3.47
CA VAL A 58 3.53 -3.49 4.55
C VAL A 58 3.05 -4.82 3.93
N ASP A 59 4.00 -5.58 3.40
CA ASP A 59 3.72 -6.90 2.86
C ASP A 59 3.79 -7.91 4.00
N ALA A 60 2.68 -8.58 4.31
CA ALA A 60 2.58 -9.43 5.48
C ALA A 60 2.07 -10.84 5.15
N ARG A 61 2.55 -11.82 5.94
CA ARG A 61 2.01 -13.18 5.99
C ARG A 61 1.75 -13.52 7.44
N ASP A 62 0.53 -13.98 7.74
CA ASP A 62 0.12 -14.35 9.11
C ASP A 62 0.38 -13.22 10.13
N GLY A 63 0.22 -11.95 9.71
CA GLY A 63 0.43 -10.77 10.55
C GLY A 63 1.89 -10.32 10.71
N PHE A 64 2.86 -11.03 10.12
CA PHE A 64 4.29 -10.68 10.19
C PHE A 64 4.80 -10.15 8.85
N VAL A 65 5.65 -9.12 8.92
CA VAL A 65 6.20 -8.45 7.74
C VAL A 65 7.13 -9.37 6.96
N SER A 66 6.93 -9.41 5.66
CA SER A 66 7.84 -10.04 4.70
C SER A 66 8.69 -8.99 4.01
N VAL A 67 9.95 -9.32 3.76
CA VAL A 67 10.94 -8.43 3.14
C VAL A 67 11.61 -9.09 1.94
N SER A 68 12.43 -8.33 1.20
CA SER A 68 13.24 -8.82 0.08
C SER A 68 12.39 -9.48 -1.03
N GLY A 69 11.28 -8.84 -1.42
CA GLY A 69 10.39 -9.40 -2.44
C GLY A 69 9.72 -10.70 -1.98
N TRP A 70 9.30 -10.74 -0.70
CA TRP A 70 8.59 -11.86 -0.06
C TRP A 70 9.42 -13.15 0.14
N THR A 71 10.72 -13.07 -0.06
CA THR A 71 11.61 -14.24 0.09
C THR A 71 12.04 -14.51 1.52
N SER A 72 11.85 -13.53 2.42
CA SER A 72 12.22 -13.62 3.83
C SER A 72 11.09 -13.10 4.71
N ASN A 73 10.67 -13.90 5.68
CA ASN A 73 9.75 -13.49 6.72
C ASN A 73 10.52 -12.91 7.90
N SER A 74 10.12 -11.74 8.36
CA SER A 74 10.62 -11.17 9.60
C SER A 74 9.79 -11.69 10.78
N LYS A 75 10.26 -11.44 12.00
CA LYS A 75 9.45 -11.62 13.21
C LYS A 75 8.76 -10.31 13.64
N LEU A 76 8.80 -9.29 12.79
CA LEU A 76 8.22 -7.98 13.05
C LEU A 76 6.72 -8.03 12.75
N PRO A 77 5.83 -7.77 13.72
CA PRO A 77 4.42 -7.61 13.45
C PRO A 77 4.16 -6.43 12.50
N ALA A 78 3.17 -6.58 11.59
CA ALA A 78 2.79 -5.52 10.66
C ALA A 78 2.34 -4.26 11.42
N SER A 79 1.61 -4.42 12.52
CA SER A 79 1.18 -3.33 13.41
C SER A 79 2.35 -2.52 13.97
N GLN A 80 3.41 -3.19 14.40
CA GLN A 80 4.60 -2.53 14.94
C GLN A 80 5.36 -1.74 13.86
N LEU A 81 5.43 -2.27 12.61
CA LEU A 81 6.04 -1.51 11.50
C LEU A 81 5.23 -0.25 11.21
N VAL A 82 3.89 -0.35 11.16
CA VAL A 82 3.01 0.82 10.94
C VAL A 82 3.24 1.88 12.02
N GLU A 83 3.27 1.50 13.30
CA GLU A 83 3.52 2.41 14.41
C GLU A 83 4.87 3.13 14.24
N THR A 84 5.95 2.38 14.03
CA THR A 84 7.29 2.95 13.81
C THR A 84 7.33 3.91 12.62
N MET A 85 6.65 3.57 11.53
CA MET A 85 6.64 4.41 10.33
C MET A 85 5.78 5.66 10.50
N ARG A 86 4.71 5.60 11.27
CA ARG A 86 3.93 6.81 11.65
C ARG A 86 4.77 7.78 12.47
N GLU A 87 5.55 7.27 13.43
CA GLU A 87 6.51 8.08 14.20
C GLU A 87 7.60 8.69 13.29
N ALA A 88 7.98 8.00 12.21
CA ALA A 88 8.91 8.51 11.19
C ALA A 88 8.27 9.57 10.26
N GLY A 89 6.95 9.83 10.36
CA GLY A 89 6.22 10.85 9.58
C GLY A 89 5.43 10.31 8.39
N VAL A 90 5.38 9.00 8.19
CA VAL A 90 4.59 8.38 7.11
C VAL A 90 3.10 8.50 7.41
N GLN A 91 2.32 8.92 6.41
CA GLN A 91 0.86 9.03 6.51
C GLN A 91 0.13 7.98 5.66
N THR A 92 0.72 7.52 4.55
CA THR A 92 0.06 6.58 3.64
C THR A 92 0.74 5.21 3.69
N PHE A 93 -0.07 4.18 3.81
CA PHE A 93 0.38 2.79 3.87
C PHE A 93 -0.33 1.94 2.81
N GLN A 94 0.39 0.98 2.25
CA GLN A 94 -0.21 -0.13 1.51
C GLN A 94 -0.04 -1.40 2.33
N TYR A 95 -1.13 -2.11 2.57
CA TYR A 95 -1.08 -3.42 3.20
C TYR A 95 -1.39 -4.51 2.18
N THR A 96 -0.47 -5.47 2.04
CA THR A 96 -0.63 -6.63 1.17
C THR A 96 -0.62 -7.91 2.01
N ASP A 97 -1.72 -8.66 2.04
CA ASP A 97 -1.65 -10.05 2.48
C ASP A 97 -1.08 -10.89 1.34
N ILE A 98 0.21 -11.23 1.45
CA ILE A 98 0.93 -11.94 0.37
C ILE A 98 0.51 -13.41 0.21
N SER A 99 -0.26 -13.96 1.15
CA SER A 99 -0.86 -15.29 1.00
C SER A 99 -2.07 -15.28 0.08
N ARG A 100 -2.64 -14.09 -0.16
CA ARG A 100 -3.82 -13.87 -1.01
C ARG A 100 -3.51 -13.17 -2.32
N ASP A 101 -2.32 -12.59 -2.44
CA ASP A 101 -1.95 -11.87 -3.66
C ASP A 101 -1.94 -12.79 -4.88
N GLY A 102 -2.59 -12.36 -5.97
CA GLY A 102 -2.75 -13.12 -7.20
C GLY A 102 -3.67 -14.34 -7.13
N THR A 103 -4.30 -14.63 -5.98
CA THR A 103 -5.12 -15.85 -5.80
C THR A 103 -6.57 -15.69 -6.28
N LEU A 104 -7.03 -14.47 -6.55
CA LEU A 104 -8.42 -14.17 -6.94
C LEU A 104 -9.45 -14.78 -5.95
N THR A 105 -9.20 -14.68 -4.66
CA THR A 105 -10.09 -15.22 -3.62
C THR A 105 -10.91 -14.09 -2.97
N GLU A 106 -10.38 -13.53 -1.90
CA GLU A 106 -10.93 -12.35 -1.21
C GLU A 106 -9.83 -11.67 -0.39
N PRO A 107 -9.96 -10.36 -0.12
CA PRO A 107 -9.08 -9.65 0.81
C PRO A 107 -9.13 -10.21 2.23
N ASN A 108 -8.06 -10.01 2.99
CA ASN A 108 -8.03 -10.31 4.41
C ASN A 108 -8.69 -9.17 5.20
N TYR A 109 -10.02 -9.16 5.24
CA TYR A 109 -10.78 -8.07 5.86
C TYR A 109 -10.44 -7.84 7.32
N SER A 110 -10.17 -8.90 8.12
CA SER A 110 -9.82 -8.75 9.54
C SER A 110 -8.51 -7.99 9.71
N ALA A 111 -7.48 -8.34 8.95
CA ALA A 111 -6.21 -7.62 8.98
C ALA A 111 -6.36 -6.17 8.45
N ILE A 112 -7.17 -5.96 7.41
CA ILE A 112 -7.41 -4.63 6.85
C ILE A 112 -8.11 -3.72 7.87
N ILE A 113 -9.11 -4.21 8.61
CA ILE A 113 -9.78 -3.44 9.68
C ILE A 113 -8.77 -2.98 10.73
N GLU A 114 -7.88 -3.88 11.17
CA GLU A 114 -6.83 -3.53 12.13
C GLU A 114 -5.89 -2.45 11.58
N MET A 115 -5.46 -2.59 10.32
CA MET A 115 -4.55 -1.64 9.68
C MET A 115 -5.21 -0.28 9.43
N VAL A 116 -6.49 -0.26 9.01
CA VAL A 116 -7.26 1.00 8.85
C VAL A 116 -7.31 1.78 10.16
N ALA A 117 -7.60 1.09 11.28
CA ALA A 117 -7.65 1.71 12.60
C ALA A 117 -6.29 2.31 13.02
N GLN A 118 -5.18 1.67 12.62
CA GLN A 118 -3.83 2.12 12.96
C GLN A 118 -3.30 3.23 12.05
N THR A 119 -3.83 3.36 10.84
CA THR A 119 -3.38 4.33 9.83
C THR A 119 -4.29 5.54 9.68
N ASP A 120 -5.25 5.71 10.60
CA ASP A 120 -6.27 6.77 10.56
C ASP A 120 -7.00 6.83 9.19
N GLY A 121 -7.24 5.66 8.58
CA GLY A 121 -7.90 5.53 7.28
C GLY A 121 -7.02 5.77 6.05
N HIS A 122 -5.74 6.09 6.20
CA HIS A 122 -4.81 6.27 5.08
C HIS A 122 -4.19 4.93 4.61
N LEU A 123 -5.03 3.92 4.43
CA LEU A 123 -4.64 2.58 4.02
C LEU A 123 -5.09 2.25 2.60
N ILE A 124 -4.16 1.76 1.79
CA ILE A 124 -4.43 1.13 0.50
C ILE A 124 -4.36 -0.38 0.68
N ALA A 125 -5.47 -1.08 0.44
CA ALA A 125 -5.55 -2.53 0.57
C ALA A 125 -5.06 -3.23 -0.70
N ALA A 126 -4.33 -4.34 -0.55
CA ALA A 126 -3.86 -5.16 -1.66
C ALA A 126 -3.91 -6.66 -1.33
N GLY A 127 -4.00 -7.48 -2.37
CA GLY A 127 -4.04 -8.94 -2.29
C GLY A 127 -5.44 -9.54 -2.25
N GLY A 128 -5.72 -10.48 -3.15
CA GLY A 128 -6.94 -11.27 -3.20
C GLY A 128 -8.15 -10.62 -3.87
N ILE A 129 -8.10 -9.36 -4.26
CA ILE A 129 -9.24 -8.63 -4.83
C ILE A 129 -9.60 -9.22 -6.20
N SER A 130 -10.85 -9.68 -6.36
CA SER A 130 -11.33 -10.37 -7.55
C SER A 130 -12.69 -9.90 -8.08
N GLU A 131 -13.45 -9.11 -7.31
CA GLU A 131 -14.77 -8.64 -7.72
C GLU A 131 -15.11 -7.25 -7.18
N LEU A 132 -16.04 -6.55 -7.83
CA LEU A 132 -16.44 -5.19 -7.49
C LEU A 132 -16.98 -5.08 -6.06
N GLY A 133 -17.77 -6.06 -5.61
CA GLY A 133 -18.33 -6.05 -4.25
C GLY A 133 -17.30 -5.99 -3.15
N GLN A 134 -16.11 -6.57 -3.38
CA GLN A 134 -15.00 -6.50 -2.43
C GLN A 134 -14.40 -5.09 -2.35
N LEU A 135 -14.32 -4.36 -3.46
CA LEU A 135 -13.88 -2.96 -3.48
C LEU A 135 -14.83 -2.06 -2.69
N LEU A 136 -16.14 -2.22 -2.88
CA LEU A 136 -17.16 -1.48 -2.13
C LEU A 136 -17.03 -1.78 -0.63
N ARG A 137 -16.86 -3.04 -0.27
CA ARG A 137 -16.65 -3.44 1.13
C ARG A 137 -15.37 -2.86 1.74
N LEU A 138 -14.27 -2.80 0.99
CA LEU A 138 -13.04 -2.16 1.45
C LEU A 138 -13.24 -0.67 1.73
N ALA A 139 -13.98 0.04 0.89
CA ALA A 139 -14.34 1.44 1.11
C ALA A 139 -15.21 1.61 2.35
N GLU A 140 -16.23 0.76 2.57
CA GLU A 140 -17.07 0.75 3.78
C GLU A 140 -16.26 0.49 5.06
N LEU A 141 -15.19 -0.31 4.98
CA LEU A 141 -14.27 -0.58 6.08
C LEU A 141 -13.28 0.56 6.35
N GLY A 142 -13.30 1.62 5.53
CA GLY A 142 -12.48 2.81 5.69
C GLY A 142 -11.12 2.76 5.00
N ALA A 143 -10.88 1.81 4.10
CA ALA A 143 -9.68 1.86 3.25
C ALA A 143 -9.76 3.04 2.28
N SER A 144 -8.67 3.81 2.16
CA SER A 144 -8.58 4.97 1.27
C SER A 144 -8.35 4.60 -0.20
N GLY A 145 -8.04 3.33 -0.47
CA GLY A 145 -7.82 2.83 -1.82
C GLY A 145 -7.58 1.32 -1.85
N ALA A 146 -7.49 0.79 -3.07
CA ALA A 146 -7.20 -0.61 -3.29
C ALA A 146 -6.29 -0.80 -4.52
N VAL A 147 -5.41 -1.81 -4.46
CA VAL A 147 -4.61 -2.25 -5.61
C VAL A 147 -5.30 -3.45 -6.24
N VAL A 148 -5.75 -3.29 -7.49
CA VAL A 148 -6.33 -4.36 -8.27
C VAL A 148 -5.33 -4.75 -9.37
N GLY A 149 -4.86 -5.98 -9.31
CA GLY A 149 -3.90 -6.54 -10.26
C GLY A 149 -4.58 -7.46 -11.26
N THR A 150 -4.46 -8.76 -11.03
CA THR A 150 -4.89 -9.84 -11.91
C THR A 150 -6.34 -9.66 -12.41
N ALA A 151 -7.27 -9.27 -11.52
CA ALA A 151 -8.69 -9.15 -11.85
C ALA A 151 -9.01 -8.14 -12.97
N ILE A 152 -8.19 -7.10 -13.15
CA ILE A 152 -8.34 -6.18 -14.29
C ILE A 152 -7.88 -6.86 -15.59
N TYR A 153 -6.78 -7.61 -15.55
CA TYR A 153 -6.23 -8.27 -16.75
C TYR A 153 -7.07 -9.47 -17.19
N THR A 154 -7.73 -10.16 -16.27
CA THR A 154 -8.67 -11.26 -16.55
C THR A 154 -10.05 -10.78 -16.95
N GLY A 155 -10.39 -9.51 -16.67
CA GLY A 155 -11.70 -8.92 -16.95
C GLY A 155 -12.74 -9.22 -15.86
N ASP A 156 -12.33 -9.73 -14.70
CA ASP A 156 -13.23 -9.98 -13.56
C ASP A 156 -13.70 -8.65 -12.91
N ILE A 157 -12.89 -7.59 -13.06
CA ILE A 157 -13.24 -6.23 -12.66
C ILE A 157 -13.05 -5.29 -13.84
N ASP A 158 -14.12 -4.58 -14.22
CA ASP A 158 -14.04 -3.43 -15.12
C ASP A 158 -13.62 -2.19 -14.33
N LEU A 159 -12.52 -1.55 -14.75
CA LEU A 159 -11.97 -0.42 -14.04
C LEU A 159 -12.92 0.81 -14.06
N ALA A 160 -13.59 1.06 -15.17
CA ALA A 160 -14.48 2.21 -15.30
C ALA A 160 -15.71 2.03 -14.38
N GLU A 161 -16.32 0.83 -14.40
CA GLU A 161 -17.41 0.48 -13.50
C GLU A 161 -17.01 0.59 -12.03
N ALA A 162 -15.81 0.11 -11.68
CA ALA A 162 -15.30 0.18 -10.31
C ALA A 162 -15.11 1.63 -9.83
N VAL A 163 -14.55 2.50 -10.68
CA VAL A 163 -14.36 3.93 -10.35
C VAL A 163 -15.72 4.62 -10.20
N ASP A 164 -16.67 4.37 -11.09
CA ASP A 164 -18.01 4.96 -11.02
C ASP A 164 -18.76 4.52 -9.75
N ALA A 165 -18.72 3.23 -9.41
CA ALA A 165 -19.37 2.70 -8.22
C ALA A 165 -18.77 3.27 -6.93
N LEU A 166 -17.46 3.37 -6.84
CA LEU A 166 -16.77 3.89 -5.66
C LEU A 166 -16.97 5.41 -5.48
N SER A 167 -17.14 6.16 -6.57
CA SER A 167 -17.44 7.60 -6.50
C SER A 167 -18.75 7.91 -5.80
N GLN A 168 -19.69 6.98 -5.77
CA GLN A 168 -21.00 7.10 -5.12
C GLN A 168 -20.98 6.77 -3.62
N VAL A 169 -19.95 6.07 -3.15
CA VAL A 169 -19.81 5.66 -1.73
C VAL A 169 -19.12 6.75 -0.89
N GLY A 170 -18.34 7.64 -1.51
CA GLY A 170 -17.56 8.69 -0.85
C GLY A 170 -18.24 10.07 -0.76
N GLY A 171 -19.55 10.16 -1.06
CA GLY A 171 -20.35 11.39 -1.05
C GLY A 171 -21.15 11.58 0.23
#